data_846bd465e49516c5d0af3d13441388b5
#
_entry.id   846bd465e49516c5d0af3d13441388b5
#
_cell.length_a   1.000
_cell.length_b   1.000
_cell.length_c   1.000
_cell.angle_alpha   90.00
_cell.angle_beta   90.00
_cell.angle_gamma   90.00
#
_symmetry.space_group_name_H-M   'P 1'
#
loop_
_entity.id
_entity.type
_entity.pdbx_description
1 polymer ?
#
loop_
_entity_poly.entity_id
_entity_poly.type
_entity_poly.pdbx_seq_one_letter_code
_entity_poly.pdbx_strand_id
1 'polypeptide(L)'
;MGLLVVGSLGLDNVATPFDKVENALGGSATYISLAASYFTGPVYLMGIVGDDFPKKYIDLLENHNVDLEGLQIIENGKTFRWSGKYHYDLNVRDTLFTELNVFENFDPLAPDNYKKSKFICLGNIDPVLQIKVLDQMENPQFVVCDTMNYWIEGKKDVLINLLPRVNVLIINDSEARLLAKEPNLIKASKIIRDMGPEILIIKKGEHGALLFTEDIIFSAPAYPMEMIYDPTGAGDSFAGGFTGYLHKTHDLSPENMKRAVVYGSAMASFCVEKFSTQGLEELKYYRIQDRYREFLNLSKVDEK
;
A
#
# COMPACT_ATOMS: atom_id res chain seq x y z
N MET A 1 -13.11 8.05 14.23
CA MET A 1 -12.00 7.12 14.51
C MET A 1 -11.08 7.14 13.31
N GLY A 2 -9.76 7.05 13.52
CA GLY A 2 -8.80 7.09 12.43
C GLY A 2 -8.74 5.79 11.61
N LEU A 3 -8.16 5.89 10.41
CA LEU A 3 -7.74 4.75 9.62
C LEU A 3 -6.44 4.18 10.22
N LEU A 4 -6.42 2.90 10.59
CA LEU A 4 -5.20 2.26 11.08
C LEU A 4 -4.36 1.75 9.91
N VAL A 5 -3.07 2.06 9.93
CA VAL A 5 -2.06 1.58 8.99
C VAL A 5 -0.94 0.93 9.77
N VAL A 6 -0.58 -0.29 9.42
CA VAL A 6 0.62 -0.96 9.95
C VAL A 6 1.53 -1.38 8.82
N GLY A 7 2.82 -1.20 8.99
CA GLY A 7 3.80 -1.57 7.97
C GLY A 7 5.23 -1.16 8.36
N SER A 8 6.14 -1.28 7.41
CA SER A 8 7.51 -0.81 7.57
C SER A 8 7.63 0.69 7.40
N LEU A 9 8.57 1.29 8.14
CA LEU A 9 9.19 2.59 7.84
C LEU A 9 10.67 2.31 7.61
N GLY A 10 11.26 2.94 6.61
CA GLY A 10 12.63 2.63 6.24
C GLY A 10 13.36 3.77 5.56
N LEU A 11 14.64 3.55 5.35
CA LEU A 11 15.52 4.40 4.57
C LEU A 11 15.98 3.62 3.34
N ASP A 12 15.49 4.00 2.17
CA ASP A 12 15.67 3.27 0.93
C ASP A 12 16.79 3.87 0.07
N ASN A 13 17.56 2.99 -0.58
CA ASN A 13 18.44 3.36 -1.66
C ASN A 13 17.85 2.80 -2.96
N VAL A 14 17.45 3.68 -3.86
CA VAL A 14 16.82 3.29 -5.12
C VAL A 14 17.66 3.78 -6.29
N ALA A 15 17.96 2.87 -7.20
CA ALA A 15 18.59 3.20 -8.49
C ALA A 15 17.67 2.77 -9.64
N THR A 16 17.46 3.66 -10.58
CA THR A 16 16.77 3.41 -11.85
C THR A 16 17.76 3.61 -13.01
N PRO A 17 17.41 3.25 -14.25
CA PRO A 17 18.27 3.55 -15.40
C PRO A 17 18.52 5.04 -15.63
N PHE A 18 17.76 5.92 -14.97
CA PHE A 18 17.77 7.37 -15.22
C PHE A 18 18.47 8.15 -14.11
N ASP A 19 18.35 7.71 -12.85
CA ASP A 19 18.94 8.40 -11.68
C ASP A 19 18.90 7.50 -10.43
N LYS A 20 19.39 8.02 -9.29
CA LYS A 20 19.40 7.31 -8.02
C LYS A 20 19.12 8.24 -6.83
N VAL A 21 18.62 7.65 -5.76
CA VAL A 21 18.48 8.31 -4.46
C VAL A 21 19.02 7.39 -3.35
N GLU A 22 19.60 7.99 -2.31
CA GLU A 22 20.17 7.25 -1.18
C GLU A 22 19.58 7.79 0.14
N ASN A 23 19.34 6.88 1.09
CA ASN A 23 18.76 7.18 2.41
C ASN A 23 17.45 8.01 2.34
N ALA A 24 16.64 7.73 1.34
CA ALA A 24 15.36 8.38 1.15
C ALA A 24 14.29 7.71 2.01
N LEU A 25 13.25 8.46 2.35
CA LEU A 25 12.13 7.94 3.11
C LEU A 25 11.41 6.83 2.32
N GLY A 26 11.20 5.69 2.96
CA GLY A 26 10.57 4.52 2.37
C GLY A 26 9.74 3.73 3.38
N GLY A 27 9.34 2.54 2.97
CA GLY A 27 8.54 1.63 3.77
C GLY A 27 7.04 1.71 3.50
N SER A 28 6.37 0.57 3.57
CA SER A 28 4.94 0.43 3.20
C SER A 28 4.03 1.32 4.03
N ALA A 29 4.21 1.40 5.36
CA ALA A 29 3.38 2.25 6.21
C ALA A 29 3.53 3.73 5.85
N THR A 30 4.71 4.17 5.45
CA THR A 30 4.97 5.55 5.02
C THR A 30 4.12 5.94 3.81
N TYR A 31 4.25 5.18 2.72
CA TYR A 31 3.51 5.48 1.48
C TYR A 31 2.00 5.35 1.66
N ILE A 32 1.54 4.30 2.34
CA ILE A 32 0.12 4.09 2.64
C ILE A 32 -0.43 5.28 3.43
N SER A 33 0.26 5.69 4.51
CA SER A 33 -0.22 6.76 5.40
C SER A 33 -0.24 8.12 4.70
N LEU A 34 0.82 8.47 3.94
CA LEU A 34 0.86 9.71 3.17
C LEU A 34 -0.25 9.74 2.11
N ALA A 35 -0.44 8.66 1.35
CA ALA A 35 -1.49 8.62 0.33
C ALA A 35 -2.90 8.69 0.94
N ALA A 36 -3.14 7.99 2.06
CA ALA A 36 -4.44 8.00 2.74
C ALA A 36 -4.78 9.35 3.36
N SER A 37 -3.77 10.09 3.86
CA SER A 37 -3.95 11.36 4.55
C SER A 37 -4.63 12.44 3.69
N TYR A 38 -4.55 12.34 2.39
CA TYR A 38 -5.25 13.24 1.45
C TYR A 38 -6.76 13.05 1.44
N PHE A 39 -7.24 11.93 1.91
CA PHE A 39 -8.66 11.59 1.92
C PHE A 39 -9.26 11.65 3.33
N THR A 40 -8.48 11.28 4.33
CA THR A 40 -8.98 11.09 5.69
C THR A 40 -7.94 11.45 6.73
N GLY A 41 -8.38 11.59 7.99
CA GLY A 41 -7.50 11.78 9.13
C GLY A 41 -8.26 11.79 10.46
N PRO A 42 -7.55 11.49 11.55
CA PRO A 42 -6.15 11.10 11.57
C PRO A 42 -5.92 9.73 10.94
N VAL A 43 -4.72 9.52 10.37
CA VAL A 43 -4.22 8.20 10.00
C VAL A 43 -3.37 7.69 11.17
N TYR A 44 -3.75 6.58 11.78
CA TYR A 44 -3.05 5.95 12.89
C TYR A 44 -1.96 5.04 12.37
N LEU A 45 -0.69 5.34 12.63
CA LEU A 45 0.43 4.58 12.11
C LEU A 45 1.04 3.69 13.19
N MET A 46 1.16 2.39 12.90
CA MET A 46 1.95 1.45 13.70
C MET A 46 3.18 1.01 12.92
N GLY A 47 4.34 1.17 13.52
CA GLY A 47 5.62 0.80 12.93
C GLY A 47 6.75 0.89 13.95
N ILE A 48 7.99 0.68 13.49
CA ILE A 48 9.20 0.75 14.30
C ILE A 48 10.34 1.37 13.51
N VAL A 49 11.11 2.24 14.16
CA VAL A 49 12.33 2.87 13.63
C VAL A 49 13.42 2.90 14.70
N GLY A 50 14.66 3.07 14.28
CA GLY A 50 15.76 3.41 15.17
C GLY A 50 15.80 4.92 15.47
N ASP A 51 16.65 5.33 16.38
CA ASP A 51 16.91 6.76 16.68
C ASP A 51 17.72 7.46 15.55
N ASP A 52 18.22 6.70 14.58
CA ASP A 52 18.81 7.21 13.35
C ASP A 52 17.76 7.69 12.32
N PHE A 53 16.45 7.51 12.60
CA PHE A 53 15.40 7.95 11.70
C PHE A 53 15.29 9.48 11.69
N PRO A 54 15.44 10.14 10.53
CA PRO A 54 15.52 11.60 10.50
C PRO A 54 14.26 12.29 10.99
N LYS A 55 14.41 13.24 11.92
CA LYS A 55 13.30 14.03 12.48
C LYS A 55 12.43 14.69 11.41
N LYS A 56 13.02 15.13 10.29
CA LYS A 56 12.26 15.70 9.16
C LYS A 56 11.16 14.78 8.62
N TYR A 57 11.34 13.47 8.74
CA TYR A 57 10.35 12.47 8.29
C TYR A 57 9.24 12.26 9.33
N ILE A 58 9.57 12.38 10.62
CA ILE A 58 8.56 12.46 11.68
C ILE A 58 7.69 13.70 11.45
N ASP A 59 8.32 14.87 11.31
CA ASP A 59 7.63 16.13 11.08
C ASP A 59 6.78 16.11 9.81
N LEU A 60 7.24 15.44 8.74
CA LEU A 60 6.47 15.25 7.50
C LEU A 60 5.19 14.46 7.75
N LEU A 61 5.28 13.31 8.43
CA LEU A 61 4.13 12.46 8.71
C LEU A 61 3.11 13.18 9.61
N GLU A 62 3.56 13.85 10.67
CA GLU A 62 2.70 14.64 11.57
C GLU A 62 1.99 15.77 10.81
N ASN A 63 2.70 16.49 9.91
CA ASN A 63 2.13 17.56 9.09
C ASN A 63 1.06 17.04 8.10
N HIS A 64 1.09 15.73 7.77
CA HIS A 64 0.07 15.04 7.01
C HIS A 64 -1.05 14.44 7.87
N ASN A 65 -1.20 14.88 9.14
CA ASN A 65 -2.21 14.37 10.07
C ASN A 65 -2.11 12.85 10.28
N VAL A 66 -0.87 12.33 10.26
CA VAL A 66 -0.55 10.95 10.67
C VAL A 66 -0.23 10.98 12.16
N ASP A 67 -0.99 10.24 12.94
CA ASP A 67 -0.77 10.07 14.37
C ASP A 67 0.27 8.96 14.58
N LEU A 68 1.33 9.30 15.31
CA LEU A 68 2.51 8.46 15.51
C LEU A 68 2.57 7.83 16.92
N GLU A 69 1.48 7.83 17.69
CA GLU A 69 1.45 7.21 19.02
C GLU A 69 1.82 5.72 18.96
N GLY A 70 1.51 5.04 17.84
CA GLY A 70 1.86 3.64 17.57
C GLY A 70 3.25 3.44 16.97
N LEU A 71 4.05 4.49 16.76
CA LEU A 71 5.42 4.38 16.26
C LEU A 71 6.41 4.12 17.40
N GLN A 72 7.09 2.99 17.34
CA GLN A 72 8.17 2.64 18.27
C GLN A 72 9.49 3.24 17.80
N ILE A 73 10.18 3.98 18.65
CA ILE A 73 11.52 4.52 18.39
C ILE A 73 12.50 3.84 19.34
N ILE A 74 13.45 3.07 18.78
CA ILE A 74 14.40 2.27 19.55
C ILE A 74 15.71 3.03 19.71
N GLU A 75 16.03 3.35 20.96
CA GLU A 75 17.28 4.02 21.33
C GLU A 75 18.49 3.14 20.97
N ASN A 76 19.53 3.75 20.39
CA ASN A 76 20.70 3.09 19.83
C ASN A 76 20.38 2.01 18.75
N GLY A 77 19.18 2.03 18.20
CA GLY A 77 18.74 1.17 17.12
C GLY A 77 19.01 1.77 15.74
N LYS A 78 19.06 0.93 14.73
CA LYS A 78 19.10 1.38 13.32
C LYS A 78 17.77 1.09 12.65
N THR A 79 17.30 2.05 11.88
CA THR A 79 16.09 1.92 11.06
C THR A 79 16.27 0.88 9.96
N PHE A 80 15.19 0.20 9.58
CA PHE A 80 15.12 -0.69 8.43
C PHE A 80 15.68 0.00 7.17
N ARG A 81 16.47 -0.74 6.39
CA ARG A 81 17.07 -0.26 5.14
C ARG A 81 16.84 -1.25 4.03
N TRP A 82 16.45 -0.73 2.89
CA TRP A 82 16.35 -1.50 1.66
C TRP A 82 17.11 -0.82 0.55
N SER A 83 17.73 -1.63 -0.33
CA SER A 83 18.34 -1.12 -1.54
C SER A 83 17.89 -1.94 -2.73
N GLY A 84 17.38 -1.25 -3.74
CA GLY A 84 16.91 -1.84 -4.99
C GLY A 84 17.44 -1.14 -6.22
N LYS A 85 17.60 -1.94 -7.27
CA LYS A 85 17.96 -1.45 -8.61
C LYS A 85 16.93 -1.89 -9.61
N TYR A 86 16.27 -0.94 -10.24
CA TYR A 86 15.31 -1.19 -11.32
C TYR A 86 16.03 -1.37 -12.66
N HIS A 87 15.53 -2.28 -13.47
CA HIS A 87 15.96 -2.49 -14.84
C HIS A 87 15.31 -1.48 -15.80
N TYR A 88 15.62 -1.60 -17.09
CA TYR A 88 14.99 -0.76 -18.12
C TYR A 88 13.47 -0.99 -18.20
N ASP A 89 13.05 -2.25 -17.97
CA ASP A 89 11.67 -2.55 -17.59
C ASP A 89 11.49 -2.24 -16.09
N LEU A 90 10.85 -1.11 -15.80
CA LEU A 90 10.65 -0.61 -14.44
C LEU A 90 9.72 -1.51 -13.57
N ASN A 91 9.12 -2.55 -14.15
CA ASN A 91 8.41 -3.58 -13.39
C ASN A 91 9.37 -4.64 -12.81
N VAL A 92 10.62 -4.66 -13.27
CA VAL A 92 11.66 -5.62 -12.84
C VAL A 92 12.70 -4.92 -12.00
N ARG A 93 12.93 -5.45 -10.79
CA ARG A 93 13.95 -4.93 -9.88
C ARG A 93 14.76 -6.05 -9.24
N ASP A 94 16.01 -5.75 -8.95
CA ASP A 94 16.87 -6.53 -8.08
C ASP A 94 16.89 -5.90 -6.69
N THR A 95 16.75 -6.70 -5.64
CA THR A 95 17.07 -6.29 -4.29
C THR A 95 18.57 -6.49 -4.08
N LEU A 96 19.29 -5.41 -3.81
CA LEU A 96 20.73 -5.44 -3.59
C LEU A 96 21.06 -5.83 -2.16
N PHE A 97 20.33 -5.27 -1.19
CA PHE A 97 20.38 -5.68 0.21
C PHE A 97 19.07 -5.32 0.96
N THR A 98 18.86 -6.01 2.05
CA THR A 98 17.81 -5.70 3.04
C THR A 98 18.43 -5.83 4.42
N GLU A 99 18.44 -4.74 5.18
CA GLU A 99 18.86 -4.72 6.59
C GLU A 99 17.61 -4.51 7.46
N LEU A 100 17.15 -5.58 8.11
CA LEU A 100 15.96 -5.51 8.94
C LEU A 100 16.15 -4.59 10.15
N ASN A 101 17.37 -4.61 10.76
CA ASN A 101 17.71 -3.80 11.92
C ASN A 101 16.63 -3.92 13.03
N VAL A 102 16.12 -2.79 13.58
CA VAL A 102 15.09 -2.84 14.64
C VAL A 102 13.79 -3.51 14.17
N PHE A 103 13.52 -3.52 12.87
CA PHE A 103 12.31 -4.13 12.31
C PHE A 103 12.27 -5.66 12.49
N GLU A 104 13.43 -6.32 12.62
CA GLU A 104 13.52 -7.78 12.90
C GLU A 104 12.80 -8.15 14.21
N ASN A 105 12.82 -7.23 15.19
CA ASN A 105 12.22 -7.43 16.49
C ASN A 105 10.91 -6.63 16.67
N PHE A 106 10.30 -6.20 15.56
CA PHE A 106 9.06 -5.43 15.62
C PHE A 106 7.94 -6.25 16.27
N ASP A 107 7.45 -5.72 17.37
CA ASP A 107 6.30 -6.26 18.09
C ASP A 107 5.19 -5.21 18.14
N PRO A 108 4.21 -5.27 17.21
CA PRO A 108 3.18 -4.24 17.12
C PRO A 108 2.27 -4.26 18.36
N LEU A 109 2.28 -3.15 19.10
CA LEU A 109 1.39 -2.91 20.23
C LEU A 109 0.51 -1.71 19.88
N ALA A 110 -0.79 -1.94 19.76
CA ALA A 110 -1.74 -0.91 19.41
C ALA A 110 -2.08 -0.03 20.63
N PRO A 111 -1.96 1.30 20.55
CA PRO A 111 -2.55 2.23 21.51
C PRO A 111 -4.06 1.99 21.67
N ASP A 112 -4.62 2.32 22.82
CA ASP A 112 -6.04 2.00 23.13
C ASP A 112 -7.04 2.69 22.18
N ASN A 113 -6.72 3.89 21.71
CA ASN A 113 -7.50 4.59 20.70
C ASN A 113 -7.42 3.93 19.32
N TYR A 114 -6.28 3.30 18.95
CA TYR A 114 -6.08 2.59 17.69
C TYR A 114 -6.87 1.26 17.65
N LYS A 115 -6.99 0.56 18.77
CA LYS A 115 -7.74 -0.71 18.87
C LYS A 115 -9.20 -0.60 18.40
N LYS A 116 -9.76 0.62 18.43
CA LYS A 116 -11.14 0.91 18.04
C LYS A 116 -11.30 1.23 16.55
N SER A 117 -10.20 1.24 15.77
CA SER A 117 -10.26 1.51 14.34
C SER A 117 -11.15 0.51 13.61
N LYS A 118 -12.03 1.02 12.77
CA LYS A 118 -12.96 0.20 11.97
C LYS A 118 -12.39 -0.14 10.60
N PHE A 119 -11.51 0.71 10.09
CA PHE A 119 -10.81 0.50 8.83
C PHE A 119 -9.33 0.30 9.13
N ILE A 120 -8.77 -0.75 8.56
CA ILE A 120 -7.39 -1.18 8.79
C ILE A 120 -6.73 -1.45 7.45
N CYS A 121 -5.53 -0.92 7.24
CA CYS A 121 -4.67 -1.25 6.11
C CYS A 121 -3.41 -1.94 6.64
N LEU A 122 -3.30 -3.22 6.37
CA LEU A 122 -2.14 -4.05 6.67
C LEU A 122 -1.16 -3.95 5.49
N GLY A 123 -0.15 -3.11 5.64
CA GLY A 123 0.93 -2.98 4.67
C GLY A 123 1.77 -4.25 4.59
N ASN A 124 2.64 -4.31 3.58
CA ASN A 124 3.48 -5.46 3.31
C ASN A 124 4.51 -5.69 4.41
N ILE A 125 4.18 -6.53 5.38
CA ILE A 125 5.03 -7.03 6.47
C ILE A 125 4.77 -8.52 6.70
N ASP A 126 5.51 -9.13 7.63
CA ASP A 126 5.30 -10.52 8.04
C ASP A 126 3.81 -10.78 8.40
N PRO A 127 3.14 -11.77 7.77
CA PRO A 127 1.75 -12.08 8.06
C PRO A 127 1.49 -12.49 9.52
N VAL A 128 2.50 -12.95 10.25
CA VAL A 128 2.40 -13.17 11.71
C VAL A 128 2.12 -11.85 12.43
N LEU A 129 2.81 -10.78 12.04
CA LEU A 129 2.62 -9.45 12.63
C LEU A 129 1.26 -8.84 12.21
N GLN A 130 0.83 -9.08 10.97
CA GLN A 130 -0.49 -8.66 10.50
C GLN A 130 -1.61 -9.33 11.32
N ILE A 131 -1.51 -10.62 11.59
CA ILE A 131 -2.43 -11.36 12.49
C ILE A 131 -2.40 -10.76 13.89
N LYS A 132 -1.19 -10.53 14.45
CA LYS A 132 -1.03 -9.96 15.78
C LYS A 132 -1.68 -8.58 15.93
N VAL A 133 -1.64 -7.75 14.89
CA VAL A 133 -2.36 -6.48 14.87
C VAL A 133 -3.86 -6.72 14.92
N LEU A 134 -4.39 -7.59 14.06
CA LEU A 134 -5.84 -7.88 14.03
C LEU A 134 -6.37 -8.50 15.34
N ASP A 135 -5.54 -9.25 16.07
CA ASP A 135 -5.92 -9.85 17.38
C ASP A 135 -6.14 -8.78 18.46
N GLN A 136 -5.59 -7.58 18.29
CA GLN A 136 -5.74 -6.47 19.22
C GLN A 136 -6.93 -5.56 18.90
N MET A 137 -7.59 -5.73 17.74
CA MET A 137 -8.63 -4.81 17.28
C MET A 137 -10.01 -5.15 17.84
N GLU A 138 -10.73 -4.12 18.30
CA GLU A 138 -12.09 -4.20 18.80
C GLU A 138 -13.10 -4.15 17.65
N ASN A 139 -13.40 -5.27 16.99
CA ASN A 139 -14.42 -5.34 15.94
C ASN A 139 -14.11 -4.47 14.69
N PRO A 140 -13.05 -4.79 13.92
CA PRO A 140 -12.78 -4.16 12.64
C PRO A 140 -13.90 -4.44 11.64
N GLN A 141 -14.23 -3.47 10.79
CA GLN A 141 -15.31 -3.58 9.80
C GLN A 141 -14.78 -3.78 8.38
N PHE A 142 -13.61 -3.24 8.10
CA PHE A 142 -13.01 -3.31 6.78
C PHE A 142 -11.49 -3.40 6.87
N VAL A 143 -10.96 -4.52 6.43
CA VAL A 143 -9.52 -4.84 6.48
C VAL A 143 -8.99 -4.99 5.07
N VAL A 144 -8.03 -4.15 4.72
CA VAL A 144 -7.24 -4.23 3.48
C VAL A 144 -5.88 -4.81 3.81
N CYS A 145 -5.40 -5.73 3.01
CA CYS A 145 -4.09 -6.37 3.18
C CYS A 145 -3.28 -6.29 1.90
N ASP A 146 -2.01 -5.94 2.03
CA ASP A 146 -0.98 -6.13 1.01
C ASP A 146 0.00 -7.23 1.46
N THR A 147 0.64 -7.88 0.50
CA THR A 147 1.68 -8.89 0.72
C THR A 147 2.66 -8.87 -0.45
N MET A 148 3.68 -9.74 -0.41
CA MET A 148 4.64 -9.86 -1.50
C MET A 148 5.09 -11.32 -1.70
N ASN A 149 5.79 -11.56 -2.81
CA ASN A 149 6.33 -12.88 -3.15
C ASN A 149 7.11 -13.54 -2.01
N TYR A 150 7.91 -12.77 -1.25
CA TYR A 150 8.69 -13.30 -0.13
C TYR A 150 7.82 -14.00 0.93
N TRP A 151 6.66 -13.40 1.26
CA TRP A 151 5.72 -14.00 2.22
C TRP A 151 4.89 -15.11 1.59
N ILE A 152 4.51 -14.96 0.32
CA ILE A 152 3.78 -16.00 -0.44
C ILE A 152 4.62 -17.29 -0.54
N GLU A 153 5.93 -17.19 -0.70
CA GLU A 153 6.83 -18.33 -0.76
C GLU A 153 7.25 -18.83 0.62
N GLY A 154 7.65 -17.92 1.52
CA GLY A 154 8.28 -18.26 2.79
C GLY A 154 7.31 -18.54 3.94
N LYS A 155 6.09 -17.95 3.92
CA LYS A 155 5.10 -18.04 5.00
C LYS A 155 3.67 -18.27 4.48
N LYS A 156 3.53 -19.06 3.42
CA LYS A 156 2.24 -19.29 2.74
C LYS A 156 1.14 -19.75 3.68
N ASP A 157 1.43 -20.69 4.59
CA ASP A 157 0.41 -21.24 5.49
C ASP A 157 -0.11 -20.16 6.46
N VAL A 158 0.78 -19.29 6.94
CA VAL A 158 0.39 -18.18 7.82
C VAL A 158 -0.43 -17.16 7.03
N LEU A 159 -0.03 -16.86 5.79
CA LEU A 159 -0.78 -15.96 4.90
C LEU A 159 -2.19 -16.51 4.64
N ILE A 160 -2.33 -17.80 4.32
CA ILE A 160 -3.64 -18.44 4.11
C ILE A 160 -4.51 -18.35 5.37
N ASN A 161 -3.93 -18.46 6.57
CA ASN A 161 -4.67 -18.30 7.82
C ASN A 161 -5.12 -16.85 8.08
N LEU A 162 -4.41 -15.87 7.53
CA LEU A 162 -4.78 -14.44 7.60
C LEU A 162 -5.94 -14.09 6.66
N LEU A 163 -5.93 -14.63 5.44
CA LEU A 163 -6.85 -14.22 4.36
C LEU A 163 -8.34 -14.25 4.73
N PRO A 164 -8.87 -15.22 5.52
CA PRO A 164 -10.27 -15.20 5.95
C PRO A 164 -10.65 -14.02 6.87
N ARG A 165 -9.66 -13.29 7.38
CA ARG A 165 -9.86 -12.10 8.24
C ARG A 165 -9.74 -10.79 7.46
N VAL A 166 -9.55 -10.87 6.15
CA VAL A 166 -9.27 -9.74 5.26
C VAL A 166 -10.44 -9.57 4.29
N ASN A 167 -10.95 -8.34 4.16
CA ASN A 167 -11.99 -8.04 3.18
C ASN A 167 -11.41 -7.83 1.78
N VAL A 168 -10.27 -7.16 1.69
CA VAL A 168 -9.59 -6.85 0.41
C VAL A 168 -8.14 -7.29 0.45
N LEU A 169 -7.75 -8.12 -0.50
CA LEU A 169 -6.34 -8.39 -0.78
C LEU A 169 -5.91 -7.55 -1.99
N ILE A 170 -4.82 -6.79 -1.86
CA ILE A 170 -4.20 -5.99 -2.94
C ILE A 170 -2.84 -6.58 -3.25
N ILE A 171 -2.66 -7.14 -4.44
CA ILE A 171 -1.40 -7.77 -4.88
C ILE A 171 -1.11 -7.40 -6.34
N ASN A 172 0.13 -7.63 -6.79
CA ASN A 172 0.43 -7.51 -8.21
C ASN A 172 0.11 -8.82 -8.98
N ASP A 173 0.20 -8.76 -10.29
CA ASP A 173 -0.18 -9.88 -11.16
C ASP A 173 0.77 -11.08 -11.05
N SER A 174 2.06 -10.87 -10.76
CA SER A 174 3.04 -11.94 -10.50
C SER A 174 2.72 -12.65 -9.19
N GLU A 175 2.44 -11.89 -8.15
CA GLU A 175 2.04 -12.39 -6.83
C GLU A 175 0.71 -13.16 -6.90
N ALA A 176 -0.25 -12.67 -7.70
CA ALA A 176 -1.51 -13.37 -7.92
C ALA A 176 -1.31 -14.74 -8.58
N ARG A 177 -0.48 -14.80 -9.63
CA ARG A 177 -0.13 -16.07 -10.29
C ARG A 177 0.61 -17.02 -9.35
N LEU A 178 1.53 -16.49 -8.55
CA LEU A 178 2.33 -17.25 -7.58
C LEU A 178 1.45 -17.84 -6.47
N LEU A 179 0.57 -17.02 -5.87
CA LEU A 179 -0.31 -17.44 -4.78
C LEU A 179 -1.32 -18.50 -5.23
N ALA A 180 -1.96 -18.27 -6.39
CA ALA A 180 -2.96 -19.15 -6.96
C ALA A 180 -2.36 -20.37 -7.69
N LYS A 181 -1.08 -20.35 -8.06
CA LYS A 181 -0.44 -21.30 -8.99
C LYS A 181 -1.21 -21.42 -10.32
N GLU A 182 -1.71 -20.29 -10.81
CA GLU A 182 -2.54 -20.20 -12.01
C GLU A 182 -2.11 -18.99 -12.87
N PRO A 183 -1.73 -19.18 -14.15
CA PRO A 183 -1.26 -18.08 -14.99
C PRO A 183 -2.38 -17.14 -15.45
N ASN A 184 -3.62 -17.61 -15.55
CA ASN A 184 -4.75 -16.78 -15.96
C ASN A 184 -5.32 -16.00 -14.77
N LEU A 185 -5.28 -14.67 -14.81
CA LEU A 185 -5.69 -13.82 -13.69
C LEU A 185 -7.17 -13.94 -13.31
N ILE A 186 -8.06 -14.26 -14.26
CA ILE A 186 -9.48 -14.48 -13.97
C ILE A 186 -9.68 -15.78 -13.18
N LYS A 187 -8.93 -16.85 -13.51
CA LYS A 187 -8.96 -18.10 -12.75
C LYS A 187 -8.26 -17.90 -11.40
N ALA A 188 -7.10 -17.24 -11.40
CA ALA A 188 -6.35 -16.92 -10.19
C ALA A 188 -7.21 -16.14 -9.18
N SER A 189 -8.01 -15.18 -9.66
CA SER A 189 -8.87 -14.38 -8.78
C SER A 189 -9.92 -15.20 -8.06
N LYS A 190 -10.49 -16.22 -8.71
CA LYS A 190 -11.44 -17.14 -8.06
C LYS A 190 -10.76 -17.96 -6.98
N ILE A 191 -9.61 -18.56 -7.32
CA ILE A 191 -8.81 -19.38 -6.39
C ILE A 191 -8.42 -18.57 -5.15
N ILE A 192 -7.95 -17.33 -5.34
CA ILE A 192 -7.51 -16.47 -4.22
C ILE A 192 -8.71 -16.03 -3.36
N ARG A 193 -9.83 -15.69 -3.97
CA ARG A 193 -11.03 -15.31 -3.21
C ARG A 193 -11.60 -16.49 -2.41
N ASP A 194 -11.51 -17.71 -2.93
CA ASP A 194 -11.86 -18.93 -2.19
C ASP A 194 -10.94 -19.19 -0.97
N MET A 195 -9.79 -18.50 -0.87
CA MET A 195 -8.92 -18.53 0.31
C MET A 195 -9.41 -17.60 1.43
N GLY A 196 -10.38 -16.70 1.16
CA GLY A 196 -11.00 -15.86 2.20
C GLY A 196 -11.38 -14.44 1.82
N PRO A 197 -10.57 -13.63 1.12
CA PRO A 197 -10.90 -12.25 0.84
C PRO A 197 -12.07 -12.14 -0.16
N GLU A 198 -13.11 -11.38 0.21
CA GLU A 198 -14.26 -11.16 -0.67
C GLU A 198 -13.89 -10.37 -1.93
N ILE A 199 -12.90 -9.49 -1.79
CA ILE A 199 -12.45 -8.57 -2.83
C ILE A 199 -10.97 -8.79 -3.11
N LEU A 200 -10.63 -8.91 -4.38
CA LEU A 200 -9.25 -8.97 -4.85
C LEU A 200 -8.95 -7.82 -5.80
N ILE A 201 -7.87 -7.11 -5.56
CA ILE A 201 -7.33 -6.12 -6.49
C ILE A 201 -5.98 -6.62 -7.00
N ILE A 202 -5.85 -6.73 -8.32
CA ILE A 202 -4.60 -7.12 -8.98
C ILE A 202 -4.01 -5.90 -9.70
N LYS A 203 -2.91 -5.39 -9.17
CA LYS A 203 -2.10 -4.30 -9.76
C LYS A 203 -1.29 -4.87 -10.93
N LYS A 204 -1.20 -4.13 -12.05
CA LYS A 204 -0.52 -4.59 -13.28
C LYS A 204 0.45 -3.53 -13.81
N GLY A 205 1.04 -2.73 -12.94
CA GLY A 205 1.95 -1.66 -13.32
C GLY A 205 1.34 -0.72 -14.36
N GLU A 206 2.01 -0.51 -15.48
CA GLU A 206 1.57 0.34 -16.58
C GLU A 206 0.28 -0.12 -17.30
N HIS A 207 -0.20 -1.33 -16.97
CA HIS A 207 -1.46 -1.87 -17.51
C HIS A 207 -2.65 -1.67 -16.55
N GLY A 208 -2.48 -0.89 -15.49
CA GLY A 208 -3.55 -0.53 -14.56
C GLY A 208 -3.85 -1.57 -13.48
N ALA A 209 -5.12 -1.71 -13.11
CA ALA A 209 -5.55 -2.61 -12.06
C ALA A 209 -6.87 -3.30 -12.41
N LEU A 210 -7.03 -4.52 -11.88
CA LEU A 210 -8.27 -5.29 -11.95
C LEU A 210 -8.87 -5.41 -10.55
N LEU A 211 -10.15 -5.13 -10.41
CA LEU A 211 -10.93 -5.39 -9.21
C LEU A 211 -11.86 -6.58 -9.48
N PHE A 212 -11.87 -7.52 -8.56
CA PHE A 212 -12.73 -8.70 -8.57
C PHE A 212 -13.56 -8.76 -7.30
N THR A 213 -14.87 -8.89 -7.45
CA THR A 213 -15.82 -9.28 -6.41
C THR A 213 -16.60 -10.51 -6.88
N GLU A 214 -17.61 -10.94 -6.14
CA GLU A 214 -18.48 -12.02 -6.61
C GLU A 214 -19.14 -11.69 -7.95
N ASP A 215 -19.68 -10.47 -8.09
CA ASP A 215 -20.50 -10.08 -9.22
C ASP A 215 -19.79 -9.16 -10.21
N ILE A 216 -18.58 -8.65 -9.87
CA ILE A 216 -17.94 -7.58 -10.62
C ILE A 216 -16.53 -7.95 -11.03
N ILE A 217 -16.23 -7.70 -12.29
CA ILE A 217 -14.86 -7.54 -12.80
C ILE A 217 -14.78 -6.11 -13.33
N PHE A 218 -13.94 -5.27 -12.69
CA PHE A 218 -13.71 -3.91 -13.13
C PHE A 218 -12.25 -3.72 -13.50
N SER A 219 -11.99 -3.07 -14.63
CA SER A 219 -10.63 -2.74 -15.08
C SER A 219 -10.45 -1.22 -15.09
N ALA A 220 -9.52 -0.75 -14.27
CA ALA A 220 -9.03 0.61 -14.33
C ALA A 220 -7.77 0.65 -15.20
N PRO A 221 -7.64 1.59 -16.17
CA PRO A 221 -6.38 1.76 -16.89
C PRO A 221 -5.30 2.30 -15.94
N ALA A 222 -4.02 2.22 -16.34
CA ALA A 222 -2.99 3.05 -15.73
C ALA A 222 -3.09 4.49 -16.25
N TYR A 223 -2.57 5.46 -15.48
CA TYR A 223 -2.39 6.81 -15.98
C TYR A 223 -1.22 6.83 -16.96
N PRO A 224 -1.39 7.31 -18.21
CA PRO A 224 -0.31 7.36 -19.18
C PRO A 224 0.70 8.43 -18.79
N MET A 225 1.93 8.04 -18.57
CA MET A 225 3.02 8.92 -18.14
C MET A 225 4.18 8.83 -19.11
N GLU A 226 4.76 9.99 -19.47
CA GLU A 226 5.96 10.03 -20.29
C GLU A 226 7.22 9.70 -19.49
N MET A 227 7.25 10.07 -18.21
CA MET A 227 8.40 9.87 -17.33
C MET A 227 7.97 9.20 -16.01
N ILE A 228 8.65 8.15 -15.67
CA ILE A 228 8.57 7.47 -14.38
C ILE A 228 9.97 7.54 -13.76
N TYR A 229 10.08 8.17 -12.59
CA TYR A 229 11.35 8.33 -11.91
C TYR A 229 11.65 7.16 -10.97
N ASP A 230 10.66 6.77 -10.15
CA ASP A 230 10.81 5.73 -9.14
C ASP A 230 9.50 4.97 -8.94
N PRO A 231 9.42 3.68 -9.31
CA PRO A 231 8.22 2.88 -9.07
C PRO A 231 8.06 2.40 -7.63
N THR A 232 9.05 2.66 -6.74
CA THR A 232 8.99 2.24 -5.33
C THR A 232 7.83 2.91 -4.62
N GLY A 233 7.06 2.15 -3.85
CA GLY A 233 5.93 2.67 -3.09
C GLY A 233 4.66 2.94 -3.90
N ALA A 234 4.67 2.72 -5.24
CA ALA A 234 3.47 2.89 -6.06
C ALA A 234 2.31 1.98 -5.60
N GLY A 235 2.63 0.72 -5.29
CA GLY A 235 1.66 -0.25 -4.77
C GLY A 235 1.09 0.15 -3.41
N ASP A 236 1.94 0.63 -2.51
CA ASP A 236 1.56 1.12 -1.19
C ASP A 236 0.73 2.40 -1.28
N SER A 237 1.12 3.33 -2.18
CA SER A 237 0.37 4.56 -2.45
C SER A 237 -1.01 4.26 -3.03
N PHE A 238 -1.11 3.23 -3.89
CA PHE A 238 -2.39 2.71 -4.36
C PHE A 238 -3.25 2.23 -3.18
N ALA A 239 -2.70 1.39 -2.30
CA ALA A 239 -3.42 0.86 -1.14
C ALA A 239 -3.87 2.00 -0.20
N GLY A 240 -3.03 3.00 0.02
CA GLY A 240 -3.34 4.19 0.82
C GLY A 240 -4.46 5.03 0.20
N GLY A 241 -4.39 5.32 -1.10
CA GLY A 241 -5.42 6.07 -1.82
C GLY A 241 -6.77 5.33 -1.84
N PHE A 242 -6.75 4.03 -2.12
CA PHE A 242 -7.92 3.16 -2.09
C PHE A 242 -8.59 3.14 -0.72
N THR A 243 -7.82 2.80 0.31
CA THR A 243 -8.35 2.64 1.67
C THR A 243 -8.77 3.97 2.29
N GLY A 244 -7.95 5.02 2.07
CA GLY A 244 -8.24 6.37 2.55
C GLY A 244 -9.54 6.94 1.96
N TYR A 245 -9.78 6.73 0.65
CA TYR A 245 -11.03 7.14 0.01
C TYR A 245 -12.25 6.40 0.56
N LEU A 246 -12.15 5.08 0.75
CA LEU A 246 -13.24 4.30 1.35
C LEU A 246 -13.49 4.69 2.81
N HIS A 247 -12.44 4.96 3.58
CA HIS A 247 -12.58 5.45 4.94
C HIS A 247 -13.26 6.84 5.00
N LYS A 248 -12.98 7.72 4.03
CA LYS A 248 -13.64 9.03 3.91
C LYS A 248 -15.13 8.91 3.66
N THR A 249 -15.52 8.00 2.78
CA THR A 249 -16.91 7.91 2.30
C THR A 249 -17.78 7.02 3.17
N HIS A 250 -17.21 6.07 3.90
CA HIS A 250 -17.90 4.99 4.58
C HIS A 250 -18.91 4.23 3.71
N ASP A 251 -18.72 4.28 2.38
CA ASP A 251 -19.57 3.64 1.38
C ASP A 251 -18.76 2.50 0.72
N LEU A 252 -19.16 1.26 0.97
CA LEU A 252 -18.57 0.05 0.43
C LEU A 252 -19.35 -0.50 -0.78
N SER A 253 -20.24 0.31 -1.37
CA SER A 253 -20.99 -0.07 -2.57
C SER A 253 -20.06 -0.39 -3.74
N PRO A 254 -20.50 -1.27 -4.67
CA PRO A 254 -19.72 -1.61 -5.86
C PRO A 254 -19.24 -0.39 -6.65
N GLU A 255 -20.08 0.61 -6.81
CA GLU A 255 -19.76 1.82 -7.56
C GLU A 255 -18.71 2.67 -6.83
N ASN A 256 -18.79 2.75 -5.51
CA ASN A 256 -17.79 3.47 -4.72
C ASN A 256 -16.47 2.72 -4.65
N MET A 257 -16.51 1.39 -4.66
CA MET A 257 -15.33 0.54 -4.74
C MET A 257 -14.54 0.77 -6.04
N LYS A 258 -15.24 0.89 -7.20
CA LYS A 258 -14.61 1.26 -8.48
C LYS A 258 -13.95 2.63 -8.42
N ARG A 259 -14.61 3.62 -7.78
CA ARG A 259 -14.02 4.96 -7.58
C ARG A 259 -12.77 4.88 -6.71
N ALA A 260 -12.79 4.08 -5.64
CA ALA A 260 -11.64 3.88 -4.77
C ALA A 260 -10.43 3.30 -5.53
N VAL A 261 -10.66 2.34 -6.44
CA VAL A 261 -9.60 1.80 -7.32
C VAL A 261 -8.98 2.90 -8.19
N VAL A 262 -9.80 3.79 -8.76
CA VAL A 262 -9.31 4.91 -9.58
C VAL A 262 -8.52 5.91 -8.71
N TYR A 263 -8.97 6.23 -7.49
CA TYR A 263 -8.20 7.08 -6.57
C TYR A 263 -6.89 6.41 -6.14
N GLY A 264 -6.88 5.11 -5.89
CA GLY A 264 -5.66 4.34 -5.67
C GLY A 264 -4.68 4.47 -6.84
N SER A 265 -5.17 4.28 -8.07
CA SER A 265 -4.36 4.44 -9.29
C SER A 265 -3.85 5.89 -9.46
N ALA A 266 -4.65 6.89 -9.10
CA ALA A 266 -4.23 8.29 -9.13
C ALA A 266 -3.08 8.56 -8.13
N MET A 267 -3.19 8.05 -6.89
CA MET A 267 -2.12 8.21 -5.89
C MET A 267 -0.84 7.50 -6.31
N ALA A 268 -0.94 6.28 -6.84
CA ALA A 268 0.20 5.56 -7.41
C ALA A 268 0.88 6.35 -8.53
N SER A 269 0.09 6.99 -9.42
CA SER A 269 0.64 7.80 -10.52
C SER A 269 1.41 9.03 -10.02
N PHE A 270 0.99 9.68 -8.95
CA PHE A 270 1.74 10.78 -8.34
C PHE A 270 3.02 10.30 -7.64
N CYS A 271 2.97 9.13 -7.00
CA CYS A 271 4.13 8.54 -6.35
C CYS A 271 5.30 8.38 -7.34
N VAL A 272 5.05 7.83 -8.52
CA VAL A 272 6.12 7.52 -9.49
C VAL A 272 6.65 8.74 -10.26
N GLU A 273 6.06 9.94 -10.09
CA GLU A 273 6.52 11.20 -10.70
C GLU A 273 7.86 11.70 -10.13
N LYS A 274 8.27 11.21 -8.95
CA LYS A 274 9.51 11.60 -8.28
C LYS A 274 10.09 10.43 -7.49
N PHE A 275 11.32 10.58 -7.01
CA PHE A 275 11.92 9.60 -6.12
C PHE A 275 11.27 9.59 -4.74
N SER A 276 11.18 8.40 -4.13
CA SER A 276 10.68 8.26 -2.76
C SER A 276 9.27 8.86 -2.61
N THR A 277 8.99 9.47 -1.47
CA THR A 277 7.69 10.11 -1.14
C THR A 277 7.47 11.49 -1.74
N GLN A 278 8.48 12.06 -2.42
CA GLN A 278 8.46 13.46 -2.91
C GLN A 278 7.27 13.79 -3.83
N GLY A 279 6.76 12.80 -4.58
CA GLY A 279 5.55 12.96 -5.40
C GLY A 279 4.27 13.16 -4.58
N LEU A 280 4.30 12.74 -3.32
CA LEU A 280 3.17 12.81 -2.39
C LEU A 280 3.28 13.97 -1.38
N GLU A 281 4.48 14.44 -1.05
CA GLU A 281 4.73 15.35 0.09
C GLU A 281 4.00 16.69 -0.03
N GLU A 282 3.93 17.28 -1.22
CA GLU A 282 3.34 18.59 -1.45
C GLU A 282 2.11 18.55 -2.37
N LEU A 283 1.54 17.36 -2.55
CA LEU A 283 0.39 17.18 -3.42
C LEU A 283 -0.82 17.94 -2.87
N LYS A 284 -1.58 18.58 -3.76
CA LYS A 284 -2.80 19.28 -3.39
C LYS A 284 -4.03 18.46 -3.79
N TYR A 285 -5.03 18.42 -2.94
CA TYR A 285 -6.23 17.61 -3.15
C TYR A 285 -6.94 17.89 -4.48
N TYR A 286 -6.94 19.14 -4.96
CA TYR A 286 -7.53 19.47 -6.26
C TYR A 286 -6.81 18.76 -7.41
N ARG A 287 -5.48 18.57 -7.36
CA ARG A 287 -4.72 17.82 -8.38
C ARG A 287 -5.13 16.33 -8.39
N ILE A 288 -5.41 15.76 -7.22
CA ILE A 288 -5.93 14.39 -7.13
C ILE A 288 -7.29 14.30 -7.81
N GLN A 289 -8.18 15.28 -7.57
CA GLN A 289 -9.48 15.33 -8.21
C GLN A 289 -9.38 15.51 -9.73
N ASP A 290 -8.47 16.35 -10.20
CA ASP A 290 -8.26 16.56 -11.64
C ASP A 290 -7.71 15.26 -12.28
N ARG A 291 -6.73 14.61 -11.67
CA ARG A 291 -6.21 13.30 -12.10
C ARG A 291 -7.32 12.24 -12.13
N TYR A 292 -8.18 12.22 -11.13
CA TYR A 292 -9.35 11.32 -11.11
C TYR A 292 -10.28 11.58 -12.31
N ARG A 293 -10.55 12.84 -12.67
CA ARG A 293 -11.37 13.19 -13.84
C ARG A 293 -10.69 12.77 -15.15
N GLU A 294 -9.37 12.93 -15.24
CA GLU A 294 -8.59 12.46 -16.39
C GLU A 294 -8.73 10.95 -16.56
N PHE A 295 -8.64 10.17 -15.48
CA PHE A 295 -8.89 8.72 -15.53
C PHE A 295 -10.26 8.38 -16.10
N LEU A 296 -11.32 9.11 -15.73
CA LEU A 296 -12.67 8.85 -16.26
C LEU A 296 -12.76 9.05 -17.77
N ASN A 297 -11.88 9.85 -18.34
CA ASN A 297 -11.84 10.13 -19.77
C ASN A 297 -10.96 9.14 -20.56
N LEU A 298 -10.04 8.40 -19.90
CA LEU A 298 -9.10 7.49 -20.58
C LEU A 298 -9.78 6.34 -21.34
N SER A 299 -10.95 5.92 -20.85
CA SER A 299 -11.69 4.79 -21.44
C SER A 299 -13.10 5.20 -21.89
N LYS A 300 -13.39 6.52 -21.92
CA LYS A 300 -14.70 7.01 -22.32
C LYS A 300 -14.85 6.89 -23.84
N VAL A 301 -15.89 6.19 -24.24
CA VAL A 301 -16.34 6.13 -25.64
C VAL A 301 -17.76 6.68 -25.67
N ASP A 302 -17.96 7.76 -26.43
CA ASP A 302 -19.29 8.34 -26.58
C ASP A 302 -20.18 7.38 -27.40
N GLU A 303 -21.37 7.06 -26.89
CA GLU A 303 -22.40 6.44 -27.69
C GLU A 303 -22.89 7.44 -28.74
N LYS A 304 -22.93 7.03 -30.01
CA LYS A 304 -23.42 7.85 -31.13
C LYS A 304 -24.92 7.97 -31.11
#